data_e7f6058adb1fa5830bc4f1e419f5434a
#
_entry.id   e7f6058adb1fa5830bc4f1e419f5434a
#
_cell.length_a   1.000
_cell.length_b   1.000
_cell.length_c   1.000
_cell.angle_alpha   90.00
_cell.angle_beta   90.00
_cell.angle_gamma   90.00
#
_symmetry.space_group_name_H-M   'P 1'
#
loop_
_entity.id
_entity.type
_entity.pdbx_description
1 polymer ?
#
loop_
_entity_poly.entity_id
_entity_poly.type
_entity_poly.pdbx_seq_one_letter_code
_entity_poly.pdbx_strand_id
1 'polypeptide(L)'
;MKLNKYIDHTLLKPEATHEDIRKVCAEAIQYDTASVCVNPIYARFVTEQLAGTGIKTCCVVGFPLGATLPACKAAEAEAAIRDGATEIDMVISIGAAREGDWGYVQADIAAVAEACKGKALLKVIIETCLLTDEQKVKACLAAKAAGADYVKTSTGFSTAGATVEDVALMRKTVGPDMGVKAAGGIRSREAAEAMIAVGATRIGASSSKKIMEG
;
A
#
# COMPACT_ATOMS: atom_id res chain seq x y z
N MET A 1 3.13 20.90 7.88
CA MET A 1 3.17 19.58 7.19
C MET A 1 2.38 19.70 5.89
N LYS A 2 2.89 19.20 4.76
CA LYS A 2 2.12 19.18 3.49
C LYS A 2 1.37 17.84 3.41
N LEU A 3 0.12 17.79 3.90
CA LEU A 3 -0.69 16.59 4.01
C LEU A 3 -0.84 15.83 2.67
N ASN A 4 -0.93 16.57 1.55
CA ASN A 4 -1.01 16.00 0.21
C ASN A 4 0.12 15.00 -0.11
N LYS A 5 1.33 15.24 0.38
CA LYS A 5 2.49 14.34 0.16
C LYS A 5 2.46 13.06 0.99
N TYR A 6 1.49 12.92 1.88
CA TYR A 6 1.21 11.67 2.57
C TYR A 6 0.16 10.81 1.83
N ILE A 7 -0.57 11.37 0.85
CA ILE A 7 -1.74 10.72 0.26
C ILE A 7 -1.36 9.87 -0.95
N ASP A 8 -1.69 8.58 -0.90
CA ASP A 8 -1.85 7.71 -2.07
C ASP A 8 -3.33 7.76 -2.49
N HIS A 9 -3.64 8.53 -3.54
CA HIS A 9 -5.00 8.64 -4.06
C HIS A 9 -5.40 7.34 -4.76
N THR A 10 -6.42 6.66 -4.25
CA THR A 10 -6.62 5.22 -4.49
C THR A 10 -7.95 4.91 -5.14
N LEU A 11 -7.93 4.13 -6.24
CA LEU A 11 -9.12 3.52 -6.84
C LEU A 11 -8.81 2.07 -7.23
N LEU A 12 -9.41 1.11 -6.47
CA LEU A 12 -9.15 -0.33 -6.62
C LEU A 12 -10.43 -1.14 -6.90
N LYS A 13 -11.56 -0.47 -7.17
CA LYS A 13 -12.80 -1.13 -7.48
C LYS A 13 -12.68 -1.97 -8.75
N PRO A 14 -13.19 -3.22 -8.79
CA PRO A 14 -13.08 -4.09 -9.96
C PRO A 14 -13.83 -3.56 -11.19
N GLU A 15 -14.88 -2.78 -10.97
CA GLU A 15 -15.67 -2.15 -12.03
C GLU A 15 -15.13 -0.81 -12.52
N ALA A 16 -13.99 -0.32 -12.00
CA ALA A 16 -13.39 0.95 -12.41
C ALA A 16 -13.09 0.96 -13.91
N THR A 17 -13.44 2.06 -14.56
CA THR A 17 -13.19 2.28 -16.00
C THR A 17 -11.98 3.20 -16.20
N HIS A 18 -11.46 3.27 -17.44
CA HIS A 18 -10.40 4.24 -17.78
C HIS A 18 -10.83 5.70 -17.52
N GLU A 19 -12.13 5.99 -17.65
CA GLU A 19 -12.67 7.32 -17.36
C GLU A 19 -12.61 7.62 -15.85
N ASP A 20 -12.90 6.64 -15.00
CA ASP A 20 -12.77 6.78 -13.55
C ASP A 20 -11.31 6.96 -13.14
N ILE A 21 -10.40 6.20 -13.73
CA ILE A 21 -8.94 6.34 -13.49
C ILE A 21 -8.45 7.71 -13.96
N ARG A 22 -8.92 8.23 -15.10
CA ARG A 22 -8.57 9.58 -15.57
C ARG A 22 -8.97 10.66 -14.57
N LYS A 23 -10.17 10.56 -13.97
CA LYS A 23 -10.64 11.48 -12.93
C LYS A 23 -9.74 11.43 -11.69
N VAL A 24 -9.39 10.22 -11.25
CA VAL A 24 -8.46 10.03 -10.11
C VAL A 24 -7.09 10.66 -10.41
N CYS A 25 -6.54 10.48 -11.60
CA CYS A 25 -5.29 11.13 -12.00
C CYS A 25 -5.40 12.66 -12.00
N ALA A 26 -6.50 13.21 -12.53
CA ALA A 26 -6.74 14.66 -12.54
C ALA A 26 -6.83 15.22 -11.11
N GLU A 27 -7.56 14.55 -10.20
CA GLU A 27 -7.62 14.93 -8.78
C GLU A 27 -6.25 14.84 -8.12
N ALA A 28 -5.48 13.78 -8.39
CA ALA A 28 -4.12 13.63 -7.86
C ALA A 28 -3.20 14.77 -8.30
N ILE A 29 -3.30 15.21 -9.55
CA ILE A 29 -2.55 16.36 -10.08
C ILE A 29 -3.00 17.65 -9.41
N GLN A 30 -4.31 17.88 -9.28
CA GLN A 30 -4.88 19.06 -8.64
C GLN A 30 -4.39 19.23 -7.20
N TYR A 31 -4.34 18.14 -6.42
CA TYR A 31 -3.93 18.16 -5.02
C TYR A 31 -2.43 17.90 -4.81
N ASP A 32 -1.70 17.57 -5.87
CA ASP A 32 -0.27 17.23 -5.83
C ASP A 32 0.01 16.10 -4.80
N THR A 33 -0.71 14.98 -4.92
CA THR A 33 -0.61 13.83 -4.01
C THR A 33 0.73 13.09 -4.16
N ALA A 34 1.04 12.15 -3.26
CA ALA A 34 2.26 11.35 -3.33
C ALA A 34 2.22 10.35 -4.50
N SER A 35 1.09 9.66 -4.65
CA SER A 35 0.88 8.66 -5.71
C SER A 35 -0.59 8.56 -6.14
N VAL A 36 -0.81 7.89 -7.27
CA VAL A 36 -2.09 7.28 -7.64
C VAL A 36 -1.94 5.77 -7.53
N CYS A 37 -2.82 5.12 -6.74
CA CYS A 37 -2.78 3.69 -6.46
C CYS A 37 -3.95 2.97 -7.14
N VAL A 38 -3.63 2.02 -8.03
CA VAL A 38 -4.59 1.33 -8.91
C VAL A 38 -4.32 -0.17 -9.03
N ASN A 39 -5.25 -0.88 -9.67
CA ASN A 39 -5.00 -2.27 -10.11
C ASN A 39 -3.98 -2.28 -11.28
N PRO A 40 -3.15 -3.34 -11.41
CA PRO A 40 -2.05 -3.40 -12.38
C PRO A 40 -2.44 -3.16 -13.83
N ILE A 41 -3.66 -3.52 -14.24
CA ILE A 41 -4.19 -3.31 -15.59
C ILE A 41 -4.15 -1.83 -16.02
N TYR A 42 -4.11 -0.89 -15.07
CA TYR A 42 -4.08 0.54 -15.31
C TYR A 42 -2.69 1.16 -15.17
N ALA A 43 -1.64 0.39 -14.87
CA ALA A 43 -0.30 0.89 -14.58
C ALA A 43 0.23 1.83 -15.69
N ARG A 44 0.22 1.36 -16.94
CA ARG A 44 0.67 2.14 -18.09
C ARG A 44 -0.14 3.40 -18.29
N PHE A 45 -1.47 3.28 -18.26
CA PHE A 45 -2.37 4.41 -18.45
C PHE A 45 -2.15 5.50 -17.38
N VAL A 46 -2.04 5.11 -16.09
CA VAL A 46 -1.75 6.06 -15.00
C VAL A 46 -0.39 6.71 -15.18
N THR A 47 0.64 5.94 -15.55
CA THR A 47 1.99 6.46 -15.79
C THR A 47 2.00 7.53 -16.90
N GLU A 48 1.26 7.29 -17.98
CA GLU A 48 1.11 8.27 -19.07
C GLU A 48 0.36 9.53 -18.59
N GLN A 49 -0.73 9.38 -17.82
CA GLN A 49 -1.49 10.51 -17.29
C GLN A 49 -0.69 11.37 -16.31
N LEU A 50 0.22 10.77 -15.55
CA LEU A 50 1.02 11.44 -14.52
C LEU A 50 2.39 11.94 -15.04
N ALA A 51 2.69 11.78 -16.33
CA ALA A 51 3.97 12.16 -16.92
C ALA A 51 4.29 13.63 -16.64
N GLY A 52 5.51 13.92 -16.16
CA GLY A 52 5.99 15.27 -15.84
C GLY A 52 5.48 15.87 -14.51
N THR A 53 4.61 15.18 -13.75
CA THR A 53 4.05 15.72 -12.49
C THR A 53 4.89 15.41 -11.26
N GLY A 54 5.72 14.36 -11.31
CA GLY A 54 6.44 13.84 -10.14
C GLY A 54 5.60 12.93 -9.22
N ILE A 55 4.28 12.81 -9.45
CA ILE A 55 3.38 11.90 -8.73
C ILE A 55 3.69 10.46 -9.14
N LYS A 56 3.73 9.53 -8.19
CA LYS A 56 4.13 8.15 -8.43
C LYS A 56 2.95 7.28 -8.90
N THR A 57 3.23 6.33 -9.79
CA THR A 57 2.30 5.25 -10.12
C THR A 57 2.51 4.11 -9.13
N CYS A 58 1.48 3.79 -8.35
CA CYS A 58 1.46 2.69 -7.39
C CYS A 58 0.49 1.61 -7.89
N CYS A 59 0.92 0.33 -7.85
CA CYS A 59 0.05 -0.81 -8.18
C CYS A 59 -0.02 -1.80 -7.04
N VAL A 60 -1.21 -2.41 -6.86
CA VAL A 60 -1.38 -3.51 -5.92
C VAL A 60 -0.98 -4.83 -6.54
N VAL A 61 -0.54 -5.80 -5.72
CA VAL A 61 -0.05 -7.13 -6.15
C VAL A 61 -0.55 -8.21 -5.19
N GLY A 62 -1.00 -9.34 -5.72
CA GLY A 62 -1.63 -10.42 -4.95
C GLY A 62 -2.91 -9.94 -4.25
N PHE A 63 -3.55 -8.95 -4.78
CA PHE A 63 -4.59 -8.16 -4.11
C PHE A 63 -6.02 -8.60 -4.51
N PRO A 64 -7.00 -8.59 -3.57
CA PRO A 64 -6.83 -8.20 -2.15
C PRO A 64 -6.53 -9.37 -1.21
N LEU A 65 -6.50 -10.61 -1.68
CA LEU A 65 -6.53 -11.80 -0.83
C LEU A 65 -5.15 -12.27 -0.33
N GLY A 66 -4.07 -11.93 -1.02
CA GLY A 66 -2.74 -12.45 -0.71
C GLY A 66 -2.58 -13.97 -0.96
N ALA A 67 -3.63 -14.64 -1.42
CA ALA A 67 -3.76 -16.10 -1.50
C ALA A 67 -3.33 -16.67 -2.88
N THR A 68 -2.24 -16.16 -3.42
CA THR A 68 -1.60 -16.70 -4.62
C THR A 68 -0.14 -17.04 -4.36
N LEU A 69 0.51 -17.74 -5.30
CA LEU A 69 1.89 -18.18 -5.15
C LEU A 69 2.87 -16.99 -5.15
N PRO A 70 3.97 -17.07 -4.39
CA PRO A 70 4.99 -16.00 -4.37
C PRO A 70 5.53 -15.65 -5.76
N ALA A 71 5.76 -16.65 -6.62
CA ALA A 71 6.20 -16.44 -8.00
C ALA A 71 5.17 -15.68 -8.85
N CYS A 72 3.86 -15.88 -8.61
CA CYS A 72 2.81 -15.13 -9.30
C CYS A 72 2.79 -13.67 -8.86
N LYS A 73 2.96 -13.39 -7.56
CA LYS A 73 3.06 -12.01 -7.04
C LYS A 73 4.29 -11.30 -7.60
N ALA A 74 5.44 -11.97 -7.65
CA ALA A 74 6.66 -11.42 -8.24
C ALA A 74 6.47 -11.09 -9.74
N ALA A 75 5.88 -12.00 -10.50
CA ALA A 75 5.59 -11.77 -11.93
C ALA A 75 4.59 -10.62 -12.15
N GLU A 76 3.58 -10.48 -11.29
CA GLU A 76 2.63 -9.37 -11.32
C GLU A 76 3.34 -8.03 -11.03
N ALA A 77 4.23 -7.99 -10.04
CA ALA A 77 5.05 -6.82 -9.73
C ALA A 77 5.96 -6.43 -10.91
N GLU A 78 6.65 -7.40 -11.52
CA GLU A 78 7.47 -7.16 -12.70
C GLU A 78 6.66 -6.61 -13.87
N ALA A 79 5.44 -7.12 -14.09
CA ALA A 79 4.56 -6.62 -15.14
C ALA A 79 4.14 -5.17 -14.87
N ALA A 80 3.71 -4.84 -13.64
CA ALA A 80 3.34 -3.49 -13.25
C ALA A 80 4.54 -2.51 -13.39
N ILE A 81 5.74 -2.93 -13.00
CA ILE A 81 6.97 -2.13 -13.13
C ILE A 81 7.31 -1.88 -14.61
N ARG A 82 7.21 -2.89 -15.48
CA ARG A 82 7.40 -2.71 -16.95
C ARG A 82 6.42 -1.69 -17.53
N ASP A 83 5.22 -1.59 -16.98
CA ASP A 83 4.19 -0.64 -17.36
C ASP A 83 4.30 0.71 -16.64
N GLY A 84 5.40 0.93 -15.87
CA GLY A 84 5.78 2.21 -15.31
C GLY A 84 5.43 2.42 -13.84
N ALA A 85 4.95 1.38 -13.12
CA ALA A 85 4.79 1.48 -11.68
C ALA A 85 6.14 1.68 -10.99
N THR A 86 6.19 2.64 -10.08
CA THR A 86 7.36 2.95 -9.25
C THR A 86 7.13 2.66 -7.78
N GLU A 87 5.92 2.23 -7.42
CA GLU A 87 5.54 1.76 -6.08
C GLU A 87 4.65 0.52 -6.21
N ILE A 88 4.87 -0.48 -5.37
CA ILE A 88 4.13 -1.75 -5.35
C ILE A 88 3.59 -1.99 -3.94
N ASP A 89 2.28 -2.24 -3.83
CA ASP A 89 1.60 -2.59 -2.59
C ASP A 89 1.19 -4.07 -2.64
N MET A 90 1.99 -5.00 -2.11
CA MET A 90 1.67 -6.43 -2.09
C MET A 90 0.87 -6.82 -0.84
N VAL A 91 0.03 -7.85 -0.95
CA VAL A 91 -0.61 -8.49 0.21
C VAL A 91 0.16 -9.76 0.59
N ILE A 92 0.45 -9.94 1.89
CA ILE A 92 1.10 -11.15 2.41
C ILE A 92 0.23 -12.40 2.23
N SER A 93 0.81 -13.60 2.36
CA SER A 93 0.05 -14.83 2.57
C SER A 93 -0.56 -14.81 3.98
N ILE A 94 -1.81 -14.32 4.09
CA ILE A 94 -2.50 -14.14 5.38
C ILE A 94 -2.73 -15.50 6.07
N GLY A 95 -3.06 -16.55 5.30
CA GLY A 95 -3.23 -17.89 5.82
C GLY A 95 -1.96 -18.39 6.52
N ALA A 96 -0.81 -18.31 5.87
CA ALA A 96 0.49 -18.69 6.42
C ALA A 96 0.85 -17.87 7.69
N ALA A 97 0.56 -16.56 7.67
CA ALA A 97 0.76 -15.72 8.85
C ALA A 97 -0.09 -16.17 10.04
N ARG A 98 -1.35 -16.56 9.81
CA ARG A 98 -2.24 -17.08 10.85
C ARG A 98 -1.84 -18.45 11.39
N GLU A 99 -1.28 -19.29 10.54
CA GLU A 99 -0.71 -20.60 10.92
C GLU A 99 0.63 -20.47 11.64
N GLY A 100 1.28 -19.30 11.54
CA GLY A 100 2.59 -19.05 12.14
C GLY A 100 3.76 -19.49 11.27
N ASP A 101 3.54 -19.75 9.99
CA ASP A 101 4.60 -20.06 9.03
C ASP A 101 5.29 -18.77 8.55
N TRP A 102 6.08 -18.20 9.43
CA TRP A 102 6.80 -16.94 9.17
C TRP A 102 7.91 -17.09 8.14
N GLY A 103 8.43 -18.31 7.96
CA GLY A 103 9.39 -18.63 6.90
C GLY A 103 8.77 -18.45 5.52
N TYR A 104 7.57 -18.99 5.32
CA TYR A 104 6.82 -18.82 4.08
C TYR A 104 6.42 -17.36 3.85
N VAL A 105 5.92 -16.66 4.89
CA VAL A 105 5.55 -15.22 4.79
C VAL A 105 6.75 -14.37 4.37
N GLN A 106 7.92 -14.59 4.97
CA GLN A 106 9.12 -13.85 4.60
C GLN A 106 9.59 -14.18 3.18
N ALA A 107 9.54 -15.45 2.75
CA ALA A 107 9.89 -15.85 1.39
C ALA A 107 8.92 -15.27 0.34
N ASP A 108 7.61 -15.21 0.65
CA ASP A 108 6.59 -14.59 -0.18
C ASP A 108 6.89 -13.09 -0.42
N ILE A 109 7.23 -12.37 0.64
CA ILE A 109 7.60 -10.95 0.54
C ILE A 109 8.93 -10.78 -0.19
N ALA A 110 9.94 -11.60 0.10
CA ALA A 110 11.27 -11.53 -0.51
C ALA A 110 11.23 -11.72 -2.03
N ALA A 111 10.35 -12.59 -2.54
CA ALA A 111 10.17 -12.78 -3.97
C ALA A 111 9.72 -11.49 -4.69
N VAL A 112 8.81 -10.73 -4.06
CA VAL A 112 8.35 -9.44 -4.61
C VAL A 112 9.40 -8.34 -4.38
N ALA A 113 10.08 -8.35 -3.23
CA ALA A 113 11.16 -7.39 -2.94
C ALA A 113 12.30 -7.48 -3.97
N GLU A 114 12.68 -8.69 -4.39
CA GLU A 114 13.70 -8.87 -5.44
C GLU A 114 13.21 -8.35 -6.80
N ALA A 115 11.94 -8.56 -7.15
CA ALA A 115 11.35 -7.99 -8.37
C ALA A 115 11.34 -6.45 -8.37
N CYS A 116 11.17 -5.84 -7.20
CA CYS A 116 11.13 -4.37 -7.01
C CYS A 116 12.52 -3.73 -6.93
N LYS A 117 13.56 -4.50 -6.60
CA LYS A 117 14.89 -4.02 -6.26
C LYS A 117 15.48 -3.06 -7.29
N GLY A 118 15.78 -1.83 -6.85
CA GLY A 118 16.35 -0.77 -7.68
C GLY A 118 15.38 -0.18 -8.73
N LYS A 119 14.10 -0.59 -8.72
CA LYS A 119 13.09 -0.18 -9.73
C LYS A 119 11.85 0.44 -9.10
N ALA A 120 11.35 -0.12 -8.01
CA ALA A 120 10.12 0.32 -7.35
C ALA A 120 10.23 0.16 -5.83
N LEU A 121 9.53 1.03 -5.11
CA LEU A 121 9.36 0.95 -3.66
C LEU A 121 8.31 -0.12 -3.32
N LEU A 122 8.61 -1.01 -2.35
CA LEU A 122 7.71 -2.06 -1.91
C LEU A 122 7.02 -1.72 -0.59
N LYS A 123 5.67 -1.79 -0.57
CA LYS A 123 4.84 -1.70 0.63
C LYS A 123 4.12 -3.03 0.86
N VAL A 124 4.17 -3.54 2.09
CA VAL A 124 3.65 -4.86 2.45
C VAL A 124 2.37 -4.71 3.27
N ILE A 125 1.24 -5.11 2.70
CA ILE A 125 -0.07 -5.12 3.35
C ILE A 125 -0.14 -6.37 4.22
N ILE A 126 -0.25 -6.18 5.54
CA ILE A 126 -0.34 -7.28 6.50
C ILE A 126 -1.79 -7.66 6.85
N GLU A 127 -2.78 -6.86 6.47
CA GLU A 127 -4.23 -7.01 6.75
C GLU A 127 -4.50 -7.16 8.25
N THR A 128 -4.26 -6.08 8.98
CA THR A 128 -4.24 -6.06 10.46
C THR A 128 -5.51 -6.63 11.11
N CYS A 129 -6.67 -6.42 10.51
CA CYS A 129 -7.94 -6.90 11.06
C CYS A 129 -8.10 -8.43 11.09
N LEU A 130 -7.24 -9.18 10.41
CA LEU A 130 -7.25 -10.65 10.38
C LEU A 130 -6.15 -11.27 11.26
N LEU A 131 -5.34 -10.44 11.93
CA LEU A 131 -4.18 -10.86 12.70
C LEU A 131 -4.30 -10.43 14.17
N THR A 132 -3.77 -11.25 15.08
CA THR A 132 -3.53 -10.83 16.47
C THR A 132 -2.37 -9.85 16.54
N ASP A 133 -2.21 -9.13 17.67
CA ASP A 133 -1.11 -8.17 17.82
C ASP A 133 0.27 -8.86 17.72
N GLU A 134 0.41 -10.07 18.26
CA GLU A 134 1.63 -10.87 18.11
C GLU A 134 1.91 -11.18 16.63
N GLN A 135 0.88 -11.56 15.87
CA GLN A 135 1.01 -11.85 14.44
C GLN A 135 1.33 -10.58 13.64
N LYS A 136 0.73 -9.42 13.97
CA LYS A 136 1.07 -8.12 13.35
C LYS A 136 2.55 -7.77 13.55
N VAL A 137 3.07 -7.96 14.76
CA VAL A 137 4.50 -7.77 15.06
C VAL A 137 5.37 -8.67 14.19
N LYS A 138 5.07 -9.98 14.15
CA LYS A 138 5.84 -10.94 13.34
C LYS A 138 5.77 -10.65 11.85
N ALA A 139 4.60 -10.25 11.33
CA ALA A 139 4.43 -9.86 9.93
C ALA A 139 5.26 -8.61 9.58
N CYS A 140 5.30 -7.60 10.46
CA CYS A 140 6.13 -6.42 10.29
C CYS A 140 7.63 -6.77 10.28
N LEU A 141 8.07 -7.66 11.18
CA LEU A 141 9.46 -8.12 11.23
C LEU A 141 9.84 -8.94 9.99
N ALA A 142 8.95 -9.81 9.51
CA ALA A 142 9.15 -10.56 8.26
C ALA A 142 9.28 -9.61 7.06
N ALA A 143 8.43 -8.59 6.96
CA ALA A 143 8.52 -7.57 5.92
C ALA A 143 9.85 -6.82 5.95
N LYS A 144 10.28 -6.41 7.15
CA LYS A 144 11.58 -5.74 7.34
C LYS A 144 12.75 -6.64 6.96
N ALA A 145 12.74 -7.91 7.38
CA ALA A 145 13.79 -8.88 7.07
C ALA A 145 13.85 -9.23 5.57
N ALA A 146 12.70 -9.18 4.87
CA ALA A 146 12.62 -9.39 3.42
C ALA A 146 13.04 -8.17 2.58
N GLY A 147 13.36 -7.02 3.20
CA GLY A 147 13.82 -5.83 2.51
C GLY A 147 12.70 -4.93 1.96
N ALA A 148 11.50 -5.00 2.51
CA ALA A 148 10.43 -4.07 2.17
C ALA A 148 10.71 -2.64 2.68
N ASP A 149 10.25 -1.63 1.95
CA ASP A 149 10.42 -0.22 2.32
C ASP A 149 9.32 0.25 3.29
N TYR A 150 8.14 -0.35 3.21
CA TYR A 150 6.98 -0.02 4.03
C TYR A 150 6.25 -1.27 4.52
N VAL A 151 5.61 -1.15 5.68
CA VAL A 151 4.47 -1.98 6.07
C VAL A 151 3.18 -1.18 5.92
N LYS A 152 2.09 -1.84 5.48
CA LYS A 152 0.78 -1.24 5.27
C LYS A 152 -0.28 -2.00 6.06
N THR A 153 -1.23 -1.29 6.68
CA THR A 153 -2.24 -1.90 7.54
C THR A 153 -3.19 -2.83 6.80
N SER A 154 -3.85 -2.34 5.76
CA SER A 154 -5.08 -2.96 5.26
C SER A 154 -5.24 -2.81 3.75
N THR A 155 -6.00 -3.75 3.15
CA THR A 155 -6.43 -3.68 1.75
C THR A 155 -7.58 -2.69 1.55
N GLY A 156 -8.44 -2.53 2.54
CA GLY A 156 -9.73 -1.83 2.45
C GLY A 156 -10.88 -2.71 1.91
N PHE A 157 -10.63 -4.01 1.67
CA PHE A 157 -11.59 -4.99 1.17
C PHE A 157 -11.97 -6.07 2.20
N SER A 158 -11.48 -5.94 3.43
CA SER A 158 -11.76 -6.86 4.53
C SER A 158 -12.74 -6.24 5.54
N THR A 159 -12.84 -6.83 6.72
CA THR A 159 -13.84 -6.49 7.75
C THR A 159 -13.59 -5.16 8.45
N ALA A 160 -12.33 -4.68 8.49
CA ALA A 160 -11.94 -3.39 9.07
C ALA A 160 -10.74 -2.76 8.33
N GLY A 161 -10.49 -1.48 8.58
CA GLY A 161 -9.37 -0.72 8.03
C GLY A 161 -8.31 -0.38 9.08
N ALA A 162 -7.55 0.72 8.84
CA ALA A 162 -6.53 1.19 9.75
C ALA A 162 -7.11 1.69 11.08
N THR A 163 -6.42 1.37 12.19
CA THR A 163 -6.66 1.95 13.51
C THR A 163 -5.40 2.67 14.00
N VAL A 164 -5.57 3.61 14.92
CA VAL A 164 -4.45 4.34 15.55
C VAL A 164 -3.54 3.37 16.31
N GLU A 165 -4.15 2.39 16.98
CA GLU A 165 -3.46 1.36 17.75
C GLU A 165 -2.57 0.49 16.85
N ASP A 166 -3.11 0.03 15.71
CA ASP A 166 -2.35 -0.79 14.75
C ASP A 166 -1.17 -0.01 14.17
N VAL A 167 -1.39 1.24 13.77
CA VAL A 167 -0.32 2.09 13.23
C VAL A 167 0.77 2.33 14.27
N ALA A 168 0.40 2.62 15.52
CA ALA A 168 1.36 2.78 16.62
C ALA A 168 2.16 1.50 16.89
N LEU A 169 1.49 0.33 16.90
CA LEU A 169 2.14 -0.97 17.06
C LEU A 169 3.12 -1.25 15.91
N MET A 170 2.71 -1.02 14.68
CA MET A 170 3.54 -1.21 13.49
C MET A 170 4.76 -0.28 13.52
N ARG A 171 4.56 1.02 13.82
CA ARG A 171 5.66 2.00 13.94
C ARG A 171 6.67 1.59 15.02
N LYS A 172 6.18 1.19 16.20
CA LYS A 172 7.03 0.70 17.28
C LYS A 172 7.86 -0.53 16.85
N THR A 173 7.25 -1.42 16.06
CA THR A 173 7.88 -2.67 15.62
C THR A 173 8.95 -2.44 14.56
N VAL A 174 8.68 -1.62 13.54
CA VAL A 174 9.63 -1.45 12.44
C VAL A 174 10.71 -0.40 12.71
N GLY A 175 10.52 0.44 13.73
CA GLY A 175 11.46 1.54 14.06
C GLY A 175 11.25 2.77 13.17
N PRO A 176 12.13 3.79 13.24
CA PRO A 176 11.95 5.06 12.56
C PRO A 176 12.21 5.03 11.06
N ASP A 177 13.06 4.12 10.60
CA ASP A 177 13.63 4.15 9.23
C ASP A 177 12.70 3.54 8.17
N MET A 178 11.87 2.56 8.55
CA MET A 178 10.91 1.92 7.65
C MET A 178 9.60 2.69 7.61
N GLY A 179 8.99 2.84 6.43
CA GLY A 179 7.71 3.51 6.29
C GLY A 179 6.54 2.73 6.90
N VAL A 180 5.50 3.44 7.35
CA VAL A 180 4.21 2.85 7.76
C VAL A 180 3.11 3.53 6.96
N LYS A 181 2.32 2.74 6.21
CA LYS A 181 1.15 3.22 5.46
C LYS A 181 -0.13 2.81 6.17
N ALA A 182 -0.95 3.79 6.54
CA ALA A 182 -2.31 3.55 7.02
C ALA A 182 -3.29 3.57 5.84
N ALA A 183 -4.15 2.58 5.72
CA ALA A 183 -5.14 2.49 4.65
C ALA A 183 -6.43 1.78 5.11
N GLY A 184 -7.55 2.09 4.44
CA GLY A 184 -8.86 1.56 4.78
C GLY A 184 -9.57 2.38 5.86
N GLY A 185 -10.74 2.92 5.51
CA GLY A 185 -11.60 3.64 6.45
C GLY A 185 -11.22 5.10 6.74
N ILE A 186 -10.13 5.62 6.22
CA ILE A 186 -9.68 7.01 6.45
C ILE A 186 -10.43 7.95 5.51
N ARG A 187 -11.36 8.75 6.05
CA ARG A 187 -12.31 9.55 5.26
C ARG A 187 -12.36 11.04 5.64
N SER A 188 -11.59 11.48 6.62
CA SER A 188 -11.51 12.89 7.04
C SER A 188 -10.06 13.30 7.30
N ARG A 189 -9.83 14.61 7.34
CA ARG A 189 -8.53 15.19 7.68
C ARG A 189 -8.09 14.78 9.08
N GLU A 190 -8.98 14.84 10.06
CA GLU A 190 -8.69 14.49 11.46
C GLU A 190 -8.26 13.03 11.57
N ALA A 191 -8.94 12.12 10.85
CA ALA A 191 -8.57 10.71 10.84
C ALA A 191 -7.18 10.51 10.22
N ALA A 192 -6.85 11.20 9.13
CA ALA A 192 -5.53 11.11 8.50
C ALA A 192 -4.43 11.68 9.42
N GLU A 193 -4.67 12.82 10.05
CA GLU A 193 -3.73 13.46 10.98
C GLU A 193 -3.52 12.62 12.25
N ALA A 194 -4.56 11.94 12.74
CA ALA A 194 -4.42 11.01 13.87
C ALA A 194 -3.49 9.83 13.52
N MET A 195 -3.60 9.24 12.30
CA MET A 195 -2.68 8.19 11.85
C MET A 195 -1.24 8.69 11.72
N ILE A 196 -1.07 9.92 11.22
CA ILE A 196 0.26 10.54 11.08
C ILE A 196 0.88 10.81 12.46
N ALA A 197 0.09 11.28 13.42
CA ALA A 197 0.55 11.58 14.78
C ALA A 197 1.13 10.35 15.49
N VAL A 198 0.64 9.14 15.18
CA VAL A 198 1.14 7.88 15.76
C VAL A 198 2.16 7.17 14.88
N GLY A 199 2.62 7.82 13.79
CA GLY A 199 3.77 7.35 13.03
C GLY A 199 3.49 6.87 11.61
N ALA A 200 2.28 7.06 11.06
CA ALA A 200 2.08 6.84 9.62
C ALA A 200 2.89 7.87 8.81
N THR A 201 3.56 7.39 7.78
CA THR A 201 4.31 8.22 6.82
C THR A 201 3.67 8.22 5.44
N ARG A 202 2.59 7.45 5.27
CA ARG A 202 1.76 7.40 4.06
C ARG A 202 0.31 7.06 4.43
N ILE A 203 -0.63 7.61 3.69
CA ILE A 203 -2.08 7.40 3.87
C ILE A 203 -2.69 6.93 2.55
N GLY A 204 -3.29 5.74 2.54
CA GLY A 204 -4.07 5.25 1.41
C GLY A 204 -5.54 5.65 1.56
N ALA A 205 -6.06 6.44 0.63
CA ALA A 205 -7.43 6.91 0.69
C ALA A 205 -8.10 7.02 -0.68
N SER A 206 -9.36 6.58 -0.76
CA SER A 206 -10.26 6.85 -1.89
C SER A 206 -11.02 8.19 -1.73
N SER A 207 -11.00 8.77 -0.53
CA SER A 207 -11.67 10.01 -0.18
C SER A 207 -10.70 11.19 -0.08
N SER A 208 -9.63 11.19 -0.89
CA SER A 208 -8.54 12.19 -0.80
C SER A 208 -9.06 13.61 -0.91
N LYS A 209 -10.03 13.88 -1.79
CA LYS A 209 -10.69 15.18 -1.90
C LYS A 209 -11.23 15.68 -0.56
N LYS A 210 -12.02 14.85 0.14
CA LYS A 210 -12.55 15.16 1.47
C LYS A 210 -11.46 15.45 2.50
N ILE A 211 -10.39 14.66 2.47
CA ILE A 211 -9.25 14.82 3.39
C ILE A 211 -8.50 16.14 3.12
N MET A 212 -8.44 16.56 1.87
CA MET A 212 -7.69 17.76 1.47
C MET A 212 -8.50 19.05 1.65
N GLU A 213 -9.83 19.00 1.45
CA GLU A 213 -10.70 20.18 1.54
C GLU A 213 -11.23 20.45 2.95
N GLY A 214 -11.21 19.44 3.83
CA GLY A 214 -11.56 19.57 5.22
C GLY A 214 -12.09 19.37 6.12
#